data_0e8de714ca457133ff64ce84f1c98353
#
_entry.id   0e8de714ca457133ff64ce84f1c98353
#
_cell.length_a   1.000
_cell.length_b   1.000
_cell.length_c   1.000
_cell.angle_alpha   90.00
_cell.angle_beta   90.00
_cell.angle_gamma   90.00
#
_symmetry.space_group_name_H-M   'P 1'
#
loop_
_entity.id
_entity.type
_entity.pdbx_description
1 polymer ?
#
loop_
_entity_poly.entity_id
_entity_poly.type
_entity_poly.pdbx_seq_one_letter_code
_entity_poly.pdbx_strand_id
1 'polypeptide(L)'
;MKLINILIILSFVFCVSNVSAKIYDRNQGRDIRLPSQHVLESITVEPDAAATNNVLNDNDGDTDGSGATVSTFLVAQDVPRALQITPVSTTADVKAGNVTVTGTNIFGETITENFAFLANASTATTGTKAFKTVTSIAFPAEDSPYTAQWDVGFTDKIGLDHCMNYAGDVAWATADGVYEATRPTCTADADEVEKNVCDPNTAADGSKDFTFYFIQNFRCN
;
A
#
# COMPACT_ATOMS: atom_id res chain seq x y z
N MET A 1 37.43 -57.61 9.54
CA MET A 1 36.27 -57.07 10.27
C MET A 1 35.95 -55.69 9.72
N LYS A 2 34.89 -55.57 8.94
CA LYS A 2 34.42 -54.27 8.41
C LYS A 2 33.26 -53.79 9.29
N LEU A 3 33.46 -52.65 9.97
CA LEU A 3 32.40 -51.98 10.71
C LEU A 3 31.45 -51.30 9.72
N ILE A 4 30.19 -51.70 9.73
CA ILE A 4 29.12 -51.09 8.99
C ILE A 4 28.59 -49.98 9.88
N ASN A 5 28.82 -48.72 9.50
CA ASN A 5 28.18 -47.54 10.09
C ASN A 5 26.74 -47.49 9.62
N ILE A 6 25.81 -47.81 10.50
CA ILE A 6 24.38 -47.58 10.28
C ILE A 6 24.08 -46.13 10.65
N LEU A 7 23.89 -45.31 9.61
CA LEU A 7 23.40 -43.94 9.74
C LEU A 7 21.89 -43.98 9.99
N ILE A 8 21.47 -43.77 11.23
CA ILE A 8 20.05 -43.62 11.58
C ILE A 8 19.67 -42.18 11.19
N ILE A 9 18.97 -42.05 10.07
CA ILE A 9 18.31 -40.79 9.69
C ILE A 9 17.05 -40.68 10.53
N LEU A 10 17.10 -39.84 11.56
CA LEU A 10 15.95 -39.50 12.37
C LEU A 10 15.06 -38.58 11.58
N SER A 11 14.06 -39.14 10.89
CA SER A 11 13.02 -38.36 10.19
C SER A 11 12.12 -37.72 11.25
N PHE A 12 12.35 -36.44 11.54
CA PHE A 12 11.37 -35.64 12.28
C PHE A 12 10.17 -35.35 11.34
N VAL A 13 9.17 -36.21 11.44
CA VAL A 13 7.85 -35.93 10.92
C VAL A 13 7.25 -34.87 11.86
N PHE A 14 7.31 -33.58 11.44
CA PHE A 14 6.48 -32.57 12.06
C PHE A 14 5.02 -32.89 11.75
N CYS A 15 4.38 -33.59 12.67
CA CYS A 15 2.93 -33.66 12.68
C CYS A 15 2.43 -32.29 13.06
N VAL A 16 2.02 -31.48 12.07
CA VAL A 16 1.29 -30.23 12.31
C VAL A 16 -0.09 -30.64 12.81
N SER A 17 -0.16 -31.00 14.08
CA SER A 17 -1.45 -31.11 14.75
C SER A 17 -2.03 -29.70 14.82
N ASN A 18 -3.25 -29.53 14.33
CA ASN A 18 -4.05 -28.33 14.54
C ASN A 18 -4.08 -28.03 16.04
N VAL A 19 -3.18 -27.16 16.49
CA VAL A 19 -3.18 -26.68 17.87
C VAL A 19 -4.31 -25.67 17.96
N SER A 20 -5.50 -26.13 18.30
CA SER A 20 -6.56 -25.23 18.77
C SER A 20 -6.06 -24.57 20.04
N ALA A 21 -5.66 -23.30 19.95
CA ALA A 21 -5.32 -22.51 21.11
C ALA A 21 -6.56 -22.39 21.99
N LYS A 22 -6.55 -23.09 23.14
CA LYS A 22 -7.60 -22.94 24.15
C LYS A 22 -7.24 -21.75 25.03
N ILE A 23 -7.98 -20.66 24.89
CA ILE A 23 -7.92 -19.58 25.87
C ILE A 23 -8.84 -19.92 27.02
N TYR A 24 -8.27 -20.15 28.19
CA TYR A 24 -9.02 -20.36 29.41
C TYR A 24 -9.44 -19.01 30.01
N ASP A 25 -10.73 -18.70 29.96
CA ASP A 25 -11.28 -17.63 30.80
C ASP A 25 -11.40 -18.15 32.24
N ARG A 26 -10.50 -17.71 33.10
CA ARG A 26 -10.46 -18.08 34.52
C ARG A 26 -11.70 -17.66 35.32
N ASN A 27 -12.47 -16.70 34.82
CA ASN A 27 -13.62 -16.14 35.55
C ASN A 27 -14.93 -16.84 35.27
N GLN A 28 -15.07 -17.60 34.19
CA GLN A 28 -16.35 -18.22 33.81
C GLN A 28 -16.31 -19.74 33.55
N GLY A 29 -15.16 -20.37 33.62
CA GLY A 29 -15.02 -21.82 33.39
C GLY A 29 -15.51 -22.29 32.00
N ARG A 30 -15.56 -21.39 31.03
CA ARG A 30 -15.99 -21.69 29.66
C ARG A 30 -14.76 -21.86 28.75
N ASP A 31 -14.73 -23.01 28.06
CA ASP A 31 -13.86 -23.17 26.89
C ASP A 31 -14.33 -22.20 25.81
N ILE A 32 -13.64 -21.08 25.67
CA ILE A 32 -13.82 -20.22 24.50
C ILE A 32 -13.10 -20.91 23.36
N ARG A 33 -13.83 -21.65 22.56
CA ARG A 33 -13.34 -22.12 21.29
C ARG A 33 -13.31 -20.89 20.37
N LEU A 34 -12.12 -20.35 20.15
CA LEU A 34 -11.93 -19.46 19.01
C LEU A 34 -12.36 -20.24 17.77
N PRO A 35 -13.23 -19.68 16.93
CA PRO A 35 -13.55 -20.30 15.65
C PRO A 35 -12.22 -20.61 14.95
N SER A 36 -12.09 -21.81 14.42
CA SER A 36 -10.87 -22.35 13.81
C SER A 36 -10.41 -21.64 12.51
N GLN A 37 -10.80 -20.40 12.34
CA GLN A 37 -10.65 -19.63 11.11
C GLN A 37 -9.76 -18.37 11.26
N HIS A 38 -9.21 -18.11 12.44
CA HIS A 38 -8.22 -17.02 12.55
C HIS A 38 -6.84 -17.57 12.16
N VAL A 39 -6.51 -17.45 10.91
CA VAL A 39 -5.16 -17.73 10.41
C VAL A 39 -4.37 -16.42 10.51
N LEU A 40 -3.20 -16.47 11.11
CA LEU A 40 -2.23 -15.40 11.01
C LEU A 40 -1.62 -15.50 9.61
N GLU A 41 -1.91 -14.54 8.76
CA GLU A 41 -1.30 -14.42 7.45
C GLU A 41 -0.25 -13.31 7.44
N SER A 42 0.64 -13.37 6.47
CA SER A 42 1.64 -12.33 6.27
C SER A 42 1.83 -12.05 4.79
N ILE A 43 2.01 -10.77 4.49
CA ILE A 43 2.40 -10.29 3.16
C ILE A 43 3.79 -9.69 3.30
N THR A 44 4.70 -10.10 2.43
CA THR A 44 6.05 -9.51 2.34
C THR A 44 6.20 -8.80 1.00
N VAL A 45 6.67 -7.57 1.05
CA VAL A 45 6.91 -6.71 -0.12
C VAL A 45 8.22 -5.95 0.05
N GLU A 46 8.92 -5.68 -1.05
CA GLU A 46 10.14 -4.86 -1.12
C GLU A 46 9.84 -3.63 -2.00
N PRO A 47 9.28 -2.55 -1.44
CA PRO A 47 8.93 -1.38 -2.22
C PRO A 47 10.14 -0.51 -2.52
N ASP A 48 10.20 0.04 -3.72
CA ASP A 48 11.14 1.11 -4.08
C ASP A 48 11.06 2.28 -3.10
N ALA A 49 12.10 3.11 -3.05
CA ALA A 49 12.10 4.31 -2.22
C ALA A 49 10.90 5.22 -2.57
N ALA A 50 10.23 5.73 -1.53
CA ALA A 50 9.23 6.77 -1.72
C ALA A 50 9.91 8.06 -2.22
N ALA A 51 9.26 8.74 -3.16
CA ALA A 51 9.71 10.03 -3.65
C ALA A 51 8.51 10.84 -4.15
N THR A 52 8.63 12.15 -4.09
CA THR A 52 7.54 13.06 -4.47
C THR A 52 7.33 13.16 -5.99
N ASN A 53 8.30 12.70 -6.79
CA ASN A 53 8.38 12.94 -8.23
C ASN A 53 8.89 11.75 -9.05
N ASN A 54 8.88 10.54 -8.49
CA ASN A 54 9.38 9.36 -9.22
C ASN A 54 8.40 8.83 -10.28
N VAL A 55 7.15 9.25 -10.29
CA VAL A 55 6.16 8.93 -11.35
C VAL A 55 6.17 10.01 -12.44
N LEU A 56 6.03 11.27 -12.06
CA LEU A 56 6.20 12.44 -12.93
C LEU A 56 7.02 13.50 -12.21
N ASN A 57 7.90 14.17 -12.93
CA ASN A 57 8.73 15.25 -12.41
C ASN A 57 8.54 16.50 -13.27
N ASP A 58 8.21 17.63 -12.61
CA ASP A 58 8.03 18.93 -13.25
C ASP A 58 7.16 18.86 -14.52
N ASN A 59 6.09 18.06 -14.47
CA ASN A 59 5.22 17.91 -15.63
C ASN A 59 4.32 19.15 -15.77
N ASP A 60 4.39 19.77 -16.93
CA ASP A 60 3.46 20.81 -17.32
C ASP A 60 2.11 20.15 -17.64
N GLY A 61 1.15 20.34 -16.74
CA GLY A 61 -0.18 19.76 -16.84
C GLY A 61 -1.05 20.39 -17.92
N ASP A 62 -0.66 21.56 -18.44
CA ASP A 62 -1.48 22.30 -19.39
C ASP A 62 -0.67 23.40 -20.08
N THR A 63 -0.66 23.42 -21.40
CA THR A 63 0.03 24.44 -22.20
C THR A 63 -0.90 25.45 -22.87
N ASP A 64 -2.21 25.25 -22.78
CA ASP A 64 -3.21 26.04 -23.52
C ASP A 64 -4.48 26.42 -22.70
N GLY A 65 -4.51 26.06 -21.42
CA GLY A 65 -5.62 26.34 -20.52
C GLY A 65 -6.75 25.34 -20.57
N SER A 66 -6.57 24.19 -21.26
CA SER A 66 -7.62 23.16 -21.40
C SER A 66 -7.48 21.97 -20.47
N GLY A 67 -6.32 21.84 -19.81
CA GLY A 67 -5.90 20.66 -19.05
C GLY A 67 -5.30 19.59 -19.95
N ALA A 68 -4.47 18.74 -19.38
CA ALA A 68 -3.75 17.70 -20.11
C ALA A 68 -3.93 16.32 -19.48
N THR A 69 -3.75 15.28 -20.31
CA THR A 69 -3.70 13.89 -19.85
C THR A 69 -2.36 13.26 -20.21
N VAL A 70 -1.66 12.76 -19.20
CA VAL A 70 -0.36 12.08 -19.34
C VAL A 70 -0.55 10.57 -19.20
N SER A 71 0.13 9.81 -20.06
CA SER A 71 0.11 8.35 -20.03
C SER A 71 1.52 7.73 -20.12
N THR A 72 2.56 8.55 -20.02
CA THR A 72 3.95 8.08 -19.99
C THR A 72 4.58 8.49 -18.66
N PHE A 73 5.14 7.55 -17.94
CA PHE A 73 5.65 7.73 -16.58
C PHE A 73 7.13 7.37 -16.49
N LEU A 74 7.84 7.95 -15.53
CA LEU A 74 9.27 7.75 -15.32
C LEU A 74 9.58 6.35 -14.79
N VAL A 75 8.80 5.90 -13.81
CA VAL A 75 8.96 4.60 -13.15
C VAL A 75 7.62 3.88 -13.08
N ALA A 76 7.62 2.59 -13.35
CA ALA A 76 6.46 1.73 -13.09
C ALA A 76 6.41 1.38 -11.60
N GLN A 77 5.19 1.20 -11.06
CA GLN A 77 5.04 0.74 -9.69
C GLN A 77 5.53 -0.70 -9.53
N ASP A 78 6.33 -0.92 -8.52
CA ASP A 78 6.85 -2.25 -8.11
C ASP A 78 5.79 -3.01 -7.29
N VAL A 79 5.19 -2.34 -6.31
CA VAL A 79 4.12 -2.84 -5.44
C VAL A 79 2.93 -1.89 -5.46
N PRO A 80 1.71 -2.33 -5.07
CA PRO A 80 0.57 -1.42 -4.96
C PRO A 80 0.86 -0.33 -3.92
N ARG A 81 0.76 0.95 -4.29
CA ARG A 81 1.06 2.10 -3.42
C ARG A 81 0.09 3.25 -3.63
N ALA A 82 -0.14 4.01 -2.58
CA ALA A 82 -0.82 5.29 -2.72
C ALA A 82 0.13 6.33 -3.33
N LEU A 83 -0.45 7.26 -4.07
CA LEU A 83 0.28 8.34 -4.73
C LEU A 83 0.21 9.64 -3.92
N GLN A 84 1.19 10.49 -4.16
CA GLN A 84 1.19 11.89 -3.74
C GLN A 84 1.31 12.77 -4.97
N ILE A 85 0.51 13.83 -5.02
CA ILE A 85 0.54 14.83 -6.08
C ILE A 85 0.86 16.18 -5.46
N THR A 86 1.84 16.87 -6.05
CA THR A 86 2.35 18.14 -5.54
C THR A 86 2.45 19.16 -6.67
N PRO A 87 1.76 20.33 -6.59
CA PRO A 87 2.07 21.45 -7.47
C PRO A 87 3.39 22.07 -7.03
N VAL A 88 4.37 22.21 -7.95
CA VAL A 88 5.76 22.56 -7.60
C VAL A 88 6.23 23.90 -8.17
N SER A 89 5.69 24.35 -9.27
CA SER A 89 6.13 25.58 -9.93
C SER A 89 4.93 26.43 -10.34
N THR A 90 5.11 27.75 -10.31
CA THR A 90 4.10 28.71 -10.72
C THR A 90 2.71 28.42 -10.14
N THR A 91 2.69 28.13 -8.83
CA THR A 91 1.46 27.69 -8.14
C THR A 91 0.31 28.71 -8.23
N ALA A 92 0.63 29.94 -8.59
CA ALA A 92 -0.39 30.98 -8.87
C ALA A 92 -1.28 30.64 -10.09
N ASP A 93 -0.80 29.80 -10.98
CA ASP A 93 -1.54 29.35 -12.17
C ASP A 93 -2.43 28.14 -11.88
N VAL A 94 -2.24 27.49 -10.71
CA VAL A 94 -3.07 26.34 -10.30
C VAL A 94 -4.51 26.81 -10.09
N LYS A 95 -5.41 26.29 -10.91
CA LYS A 95 -6.85 26.49 -10.80
C LYS A 95 -7.47 25.47 -9.86
N ALA A 96 -8.56 25.85 -9.20
CA ALA A 96 -9.33 24.89 -8.43
C ALA A 96 -9.87 23.76 -9.32
N GLY A 97 -9.61 22.52 -8.97
CA GLY A 97 -10.01 21.36 -9.76
C GLY A 97 -9.47 20.06 -9.18
N ASN A 98 -9.67 18.99 -9.94
CA ASN A 98 -9.17 17.66 -9.57
C ASN A 98 -8.07 17.24 -10.54
N VAL A 99 -6.99 16.72 -9.99
CA VAL A 99 -6.11 15.81 -10.72
C VAL A 99 -6.70 14.40 -10.60
N THR A 100 -6.99 13.78 -11.74
CA THR A 100 -7.62 12.44 -11.78
C THR A 100 -6.60 11.41 -12.20
N VAL A 101 -6.33 10.45 -11.32
CA VAL A 101 -5.47 9.30 -11.62
C VAL A 101 -6.33 8.10 -11.97
N THR A 102 -6.01 7.43 -13.07
CA THR A 102 -6.61 6.16 -13.47
C THR A 102 -5.52 5.10 -13.55
N GLY A 103 -5.84 3.89 -13.07
CA GLY A 103 -4.91 2.79 -13.05
C GLY A 103 -5.60 1.48 -12.69
N THR A 104 -4.86 0.53 -12.13
CA THR A 104 -5.43 -0.74 -11.66
C THR A 104 -5.10 -0.98 -10.21
N ASN A 105 -5.98 -1.69 -9.50
CA ASN A 105 -5.69 -2.26 -8.20
C ASN A 105 -4.83 -3.54 -8.33
N ILE A 106 -4.55 -4.21 -7.22
CA ILE A 106 -3.73 -5.43 -7.19
C ILE A 106 -4.34 -6.59 -7.98
N PHE A 107 -5.65 -6.63 -8.15
CA PHE A 107 -6.37 -7.65 -8.93
C PHE A 107 -6.48 -7.31 -10.42
N GLY A 108 -5.95 -6.16 -10.85
CA GLY A 108 -6.00 -5.70 -12.24
C GLY A 108 -7.31 -5.00 -12.61
N GLU A 109 -8.18 -4.71 -11.65
CA GLU A 109 -9.41 -3.98 -11.87
C GLU A 109 -9.10 -2.49 -12.03
N THR A 110 -9.80 -1.83 -12.95
CA THR A 110 -9.61 -0.39 -13.18
C THR A 110 -10.16 0.41 -12.01
N ILE A 111 -9.30 1.25 -11.45
CA ILE A 111 -9.65 2.17 -10.37
C ILE A 111 -9.30 3.60 -10.74
N THR A 112 -10.01 4.53 -10.11
CA THR A 112 -9.79 5.98 -10.31
C THR A 112 -9.78 6.68 -8.94
N GLU A 113 -8.91 7.68 -8.80
CA GLU A 113 -8.86 8.55 -7.63
C GLU A 113 -8.77 10.01 -8.07
N ASN A 114 -9.52 10.88 -7.37
CA ASN A 114 -9.52 12.32 -7.59
C ASN A 114 -8.80 13.01 -6.45
N PHE A 115 -7.79 13.79 -6.79
CA PHE A 115 -7.03 14.65 -5.87
C PHE A 115 -7.52 16.07 -6.04
N ALA A 116 -8.24 16.59 -5.07
CA ALA A 116 -8.82 17.93 -5.12
C ALA A 116 -7.79 18.98 -4.74
N PHE A 117 -7.64 19.99 -5.58
CA PHE A 117 -6.80 21.16 -5.34
C PHE A 117 -7.63 22.44 -5.35
N LEU A 118 -7.26 23.35 -4.46
CA LEU A 118 -7.78 24.71 -4.46
C LEU A 118 -6.97 25.59 -5.43
N ALA A 119 -7.51 26.73 -5.79
CA ALA A 119 -6.75 27.72 -6.56
C ALA A 119 -5.49 28.14 -5.77
N ASN A 120 -4.39 28.33 -6.49
CA ASN A 120 -3.07 28.65 -5.93
C ASN A 120 -2.53 27.61 -4.92
N ALA A 121 -2.95 26.34 -5.05
CA ALA A 121 -2.45 25.28 -4.17
C ALA A 121 -0.94 25.10 -4.34
N SER A 122 -0.24 24.96 -3.21
CA SER A 122 1.22 24.75 -3.15
C SER A 122 1.60 23.58 -2.22
N THR A 123 0.61 22.83 -1.75
CA THR A 123 0.82 21.71 -0.82
C THR A 123 0.46 20.39 -1.48
N ALA A 124 1.23 19.37 -1.14
CA ALA A 124 0.99 18.02 -1.60
C ALA A 124 -0.37 17.47 -1.09
N THR A 125 -1.02 16.68 -1.93
CA THR A 125 -2.18 15.88 -1.58
C THR A 125 -1.84 14.42 -1.73
N THR A 126 -2.06 13.63 -0.68
CA THR A 126 -1.80 12.20 -0.64
C THR A 126 -3.08 11.43 -0.87
N GLY A 127 -3.02 10.41 -1.73
CA GLY A 127 -4.12 9.52 -2.04
C GLY A 127 -4.46 8.53 -0.92
N THR A 128 -5.59 7.89 -1.09
CA THR A 128 -6.15 6.87 -0.19
C THR A 128 -6.23 5.50 -0.84
N LYS A 129 -6.07 5.43 -2.16
CA LYS A 129 -6.09 4.20 -2.93
C LYS A 129 -4.69 3.76 -3.34
N ALA A 130 -4.43 2.45 -3.21
CA ALA A 130 -3.20 1.85 -3.70
C ALA A 130 -3.36 1.41 -5.15
N PHE A 131 -2.58 2.00 -6.03
CA PHE A 131 -2.49 1.63 -7.43
C PHE A 131 -1.40 0.56 -7.63
N LYS A 132 -1.70 -0.52 -8.35
CA LYS A 132 -0.70 -1.48 -8.84
C LYS A 132 -0.08 -0.98 -10.15
N THR A 133 -0.85 -0.31 -10.97
CA THR A 133 -0.37 0.39 -12.17
C THR A 133 -1.06 1.73 -12.28
N VAL A 134 -0.37 2.72 -12.83
CA VAL A 134 -0.96 3.97 -13.28
C VAL A 134 -1.03 3.95 -14.80
N THR A 135 -2.19 4.21 -15.38
CA THR A 135 -2.41 4.21 -16.83
C THR A 135 -2.56 5.60 -17.40
N SER A 136 -3.13 6.54 -16.63
CA SER A 136 -3.22 7.93 -17.01
C SER A 136 -3.39 8.85 -15.81
N ILE A 137 -2.91 10.09 -15.97
CA ILE A 137 -3.13 11.20 -15.03
C ILE A 137 -3.67 12.36 -15.82
N ALA A 138 -4.88 12.79 -15.48
CA ALA A 138 -5.51 13.96 -16.09
C ALA A 138 -5.41 15.16 -15.13
N PHE A 139 -4.79 16.22 -15.59
CA PHE A 139 -4.64 17.48 -14.87
C PHE A 139 -5.79 18.43 -15.19
N PRO A 140 -6.23 19.27 -14.23
CA PRO A 140 -7.24 20.30 -14.48
C PRO A 140 -6.70 21.40 -15.39
N ALA A 141 -7.59 22.22 -15.94
CA ALA A 141 -7.22 23.45 -16.61
C ALA A 141 -6.47 24.40 -15.67
N GLU A 142 -5.55 25.19 -16.20
CA GLU A 142 -4.74 26.18 -15.49
C GLU A 142 -5.17 27.59 -15.80
N ASP A 143 -4.74 28.55 -14.96
CA ASP A 143 -4.87 29.98 -15.26
C ASP A 143 -3.65 30.47 -16.08
N SER A 144 -3.85 31.49 -16.90
CA SER A 144 -2.77 32.07 -17.70
C SER A 144 -1.65 32.63 -16.80
N PRO A 145 -0.38 32.38 -17.10
CA PRO A 145 0.22 31.93 -18.38
C PRO A 145 0.32 30.40 -18.59
N TYR A 146 -0.36 29.52 -17.82
CA TYR A 146 -0.38 28.08 -17.99
C TYR A 146 1.00 27.44 -17.80
N THR A 147 1.66 27.74 -16.71
CA THR A 147 3.04 27.32 -16.43
C THR A 147 3.16 26.59 -15.08
N ALA A 148 2.05 26.19 -14.48
CA ALA A 148 2.08 25.36 -13.29
C ALA A 148 2.67 23.98 -13.62
N GLN A 149 3.49 23.46 -12.73
CA GLN A 149 4.10 22.14 -12.86
C GLN A 149 3.67 21.24 -11.73
N TRP A 150 3.65 19.95 -12.02
CA TRP A 150 3.15 18.94 -11.13
C TRP A 150 4.16 17.81 -10.96
N ASP A 151 4.44 17.47 -9.70
CA ASP A 151 5.13 16.27 -9.33
C ASP A 151 4.13 15.21 -8.90
N VAL A 152 4.38 13.98 -9.31
CA VAL A 152 3.64 12.80 -8.84
C VAL A 152 4.63 11.73 -8.42
N GLY A 153 4.43 11.20 -7.23
CA GLY A 153 5.31 10.19 -6.69
C GLY A 153 4.62 9.16 -5.80
N PHE A 154 5.37 8.11 -5.48
CA PHE A 154 4.94 7.06 -4.58
C PHE A 154 5.12 7.50 -3.13
N THR A 155 4.17 7.13 -2.28
CA THR A 155 4.27 7.28 -0.83
C THR A 155 4.77 6.00 -0.18
N ASP A 156 5.00 6.00 1.14
CA ASP A 156 5.27 4.79 1.92
C ASP A 156 4.00 3.96 2.22
N LYS A 157 2.83 4.42 1.80
CA LYS A 157 1.57 3.71 1.99
C LYS A 157 1.45 2.55 1.00
N ILE A 158 1.62 1.33 1.49
CA ILE A 158 1.65 0.08 0.74
C ILE A 158 0.25 -0.54 0.75
N GLY A 159 -0.26 -0.88 -0.43
CA GLY A 159 -1.53 -1.58 -0.60
C GLY A 159 -1.42 -3.06 -0.25
N LEU A 160 -2.42 -3.56 0.45
CA LEU A 160 -2.57 -4.96 0.78
C LEU A 160 -3.41 -5.68 -0.28
N ASP A 161 -3.25 -7.00 -0.38
CA ASP A 161 -4.04 -7.85 -1.29
C ASP A 161 -5.31 -8.44 -0.62
N HIS A 162 -5.69 -7.88 0.52
CA HIS A 162 -6.82 -8.32 1.33
C HIS A 162 -7.67 -7.12 1.76
N CYS A 163 -8.98 -7.34 1.84
CA CYS A 163 -9.88 -6.39 2.46
C CYS A 163 -9.90 -6.58 3.97
N MET A 164 -9.85 -5.48 4.70
CA MET A 164 -9.88 -5.46 6.16
C MET A 164 -11.16 -4.79 6.65
N ASN A 165 -11.73 -5.28 7.74
CA ASN A 165 -12.84 -4.59 8.41
C ASN A 165 -12.35 -3.48 9.34
N TYR A 166 -11.15 -3.64 9.89
CA TYR A 166 -10.57 -2.71 10.86
C TYR A 166 -9.08 -2.51 10.60
N ALA A 167 -8.58 -1.30 10.74
CA ALA A 167 -7.16 -1.01 10.68
C ALA A 167 -6.32 -1.83 11.69
N GLY A 168 -6.97 -2.30 12.75
CA GLY A 168 -6.39 -3.17 13.76
C GLY A 168 -6.18 -4.62 13.33
N ASP A 169 -6.67 -5.04 12.19
CA ASP A 169 -6.50 -6.40 11.67
C ASP A 169 -5.03 -6.64 11.29
N VAL A 170 -4.27 -5.59 10.94
CA VAL A 170 -2.80 -5.66 10.88
C VAL A 170 -2.25 -5.55 12.30
N ALA A 171 -1.75 -6.65 12.82
CA ALA A 171 -1.28 -6.74 14.21
C ALA A 171 0.08 -6.06 14.41
N TRP A 172 1.01 -6.22 13.47
CA TRP A 172 2.35 -5.62 13.49
C TRP A 172 2.99 -5.67 12.10
N ALA A 173 4.15 -5.02 11.95
CA ALA A 173 5.00 -5.11 10.79
C ALA A 173 6.46 -5.34 11.18
N THR A 174 7.23 -5.86 10.23
CA THR A 174 8.70 -5.92 10.33
C THR A 174 9.31 -5.25 9.11
N ALA A 175 10.47 -4.63 9.30
CA ALA A 175 11.36 -4.19 8.23
C ALA A 175 12.65 -5.03 8.33
N ASP A 176 13.03 -5.74 7.26
CA ASP A 176 14.15 -6.69 7.22
C ASP A 176 14.09 -7.74 8.36
N GLY A 177 12.90 -8.20 8.70
CA GLY A 177 12.68 -9.17 9.78
C GLY A 177 12.78 -8.57 11.19
N VAL A 178 13.03 -7.27 11.34
CA VAL A 178 13.05 -6.58 12.64
C VAL A 178 11.69 -5.95 12.91
N TYR A 179 11.11 -6.22 14.08
CA TYR A 179 9.84 -5.62 14.46
C TYR A 179 9.93 -4.11 14.54
N GLU A 180 8.96 -3.45 13.93
CA GLU A 180 8.83 -2.00 14.06
C GLU A 180 8.46 -1.61 15.50
N ALA A 181 8.96 -0.46 15.96
CA ALA A 181 8.75 0.01 17.35
C ALA A 181 7.27 0.30 17.64
N THR A 182 6.49 0.67 16.62
CA THR A 182 5.06 0.93 16.71
C THR A 182 4.34 0.20 15.58
N ARG A 183 3.05 -0.02 15.73
CA ARG A 183 2.23 -0.63 14.68
C ARG A 183 2.18 0.28 13.45
N PRO A 184 2.11 -0.27 12.25
CA PRO A 184 1.90 0.53 11.05
C PRO A 184 0.55 1.25 11.12
N THR A 185 0.47 2.42 10.51
CA THR A 185 -0.80 3.14 10.37
C THR A 185 -1.53 2.61 9.15
N CYS A 186 -2.65 1.91 9.37
CA CYS A 186 -3.42 1.31 8.28
C CYS A 186 -4.79 1.96 8.13
N THR A 187 -5.30 1.97 6.90
CA THR A 187 -6.71 2.17 6.58
C THR A 187 -7.34 0.83 6.20
N ALA A 188 -8.61 0.66 6.45
CA ALA A 188 -9.33 -0.57 6.20
C ALA A 188 -10.62 -0.29 5.44
N ASP A 189 -10.91 -1.13 4.47
CA ASP A 189 -12.16 -1.16 3.72
C ASP A 189 -12.53 -2.61 3.43
N ALA A 190 -13.78 -2.98 3.73
CA ALA A 190 -14.24 -4.36 3.60
C ALA A 190 -14.56 -4.76 2.14
N ASP A 191 -14.76 -3.78 1.27
CA ASP A 191 -15.28 -3.96 -0.08
C ASP A 191 -14.26 -3.58 -1.16
N GLU A 192 -13.45 -2.53 -0.94
CA GLU A 192 -12.51 -2.01 -1.93
C GLU A 192 -11.05 -2.33 -1.50
N VAL A 193 -10.42 -3.30 -2.19
CA VAL A 193 -9.06 -3.75 -1.84
C VAL A 193 -8.03 -2.63 -1.89
N GLU A 194 -8.15 -1.74 -2.86
CA GLU A 194 -7.23 -0.62 -3.05
C GLU A 194 -7.23 0.40 -1.91
N LYS A 195 -8.25 0.40 -1.06
CA LYS A 195 -8.32 1.26 0.13
C LYS A 195 -7.69 0.64 1.38
N ASN A 196 -7.27 -0.61 1.28
CA ASN A 196 -6.55 -1.28 2.37
C ASN A 196 -5.06 -0.98 2.21
N VAL A 197 -4.62 0.09 2.84
CA VAL A 197 -3.23 0.54 2.76
C VAL A 197 -2.62 0.67 4.14
N CYS A 198 -1.36 0.29 4.27
CA CYS A 198 -0.58 0.42 5.50
C CYS A 198 0.66 1.28 5.26
N ASP A 199 0.88 2.21 6.18
CA ASP A 199 2.04 3.07 6.25
C ASP A 199 2.96 2.54 7.35
N PRO A 200 4.09 1.89 7.03
CA PRO A 200 5.05 1.41 8.01
C PRO A 200 5.77 2.59 8.68
N ASN A 201 6.32 2.36 9.89
CA ASN A 201 7.08 3.43 10.57
C ASN A 201 8.46 3.63 9.95
N THR A 202 9.01 2.61 9.33
CA THR A 202 10.27 2.67 8.60
C THR A 202 9.97 3.06 7.16
N ALA A 203 10.66 4.06 6.64
CA ALA A 203 10.49 4.46 5.24
C ALA A 203 11.04 3.39 4.27
N ALA A 204 10.37 3.21 3.15
CA ALA A 204 10.85 2.39 2.05
C ALA A 204 12.08 3.02 1.40
N ASP A 205 13.11 2.24 1.14
CA ASP A 205 14.38 2.71 0.58
C ASP A 205 14.85 1.93 -0.67
N GLY A 206 13.99 1.03 -1.19
CA GLY A 206 14.28 0.22 -2.37
C GLY A 206 15.12 -1.03 -2.09
N SER A 207 15.31 -1.37 -0.81
CA SER A 207 16.08 -2.54 -0.40
C SER A 207 15.52 -3.26 0.82
N LYS A 208 14.53 -2.68 1.48
CA LYS A 208 13.93 -3.26 2.68
C LYS A 208 12.72 -4.12 2.38
N ASP A 209 12.74 -5.32 2.94
CA ASP A 209 11.59 -6.20 2.99
C ASP A 209 10.63 -5.79 4.12
N PHE A 210 9.41 -5.40 3.78
CA PHE A 210 8.34 -5.17 4.74
C PHE A 210 7.45 -6.39 4.82
N THR A 211 7.24 -6.91 6.03
CA THR A 211 6.27 -7.97 6.27
C THR A 211 5.18 -7.47 7.19
N PHE A 212 3.95 -7.46 6.70
CA PHE A 212 2.76 -7.15 7.48
C PHE A 212 2.12 -8.44 7.96
N TYR A 213 1.82 -8.51 9.25
CA TYR A 213 1.17 -9.67 9.88
C TYR A 213 -0.25 -9.30 10.29
N PHE A 214 -1.22 -10.02 9.79
CA PHE A 214 -2.62 -9.73 10.04
C PHE A 214 -3.42 -10.99 10.38
N ILE A 215 -4.48 -10.77 11.14
CA ILE A 215 -5.44 -11.82 11.49
C ILE A 215 -6.44 -11.86 10.35
N GLN A 216 -6.30 -12.87 9.50
CA GLN A 216 -7.16 -12.97 8.34
C GLN A 216 -8.47 -13.66 8.67
N ASN A 217 -9.53 -13.08 8.09
CA ASN A 217 -10.75 -13.81 7.81
C ASN A 217 -11.57 -13.21 6.64
N PHE A 218 -11.00 -12.31 5.86
CA PHE A 218 -11.82 -11.53 4.94
C PHE A 218 -11.24 -11.59 3.53
N ARG A 219 -12.09 -12.05 2.62
CA ARG A 219 -11.93 -11.82 1.19
C ARG A 219 -12.72 -10.57 0.87
N CYS A 220 -12.24 -9.76 -0.06
CA CYS A 220 -13.04 -8.72 -0.67
C CYS A 220 -14.31 -9.33 -1.27
N ASN A 221 -15.47 -8.77 -0.97
CA ASN A 221 -16.76 -9.24 -1.45
C ASN A 221 -16.98 -8.84 -2.92
#